data_323065b62cd5781c50ef24f16bf495a8
#
_entry.id   323065b62cd5781c50ef24f16bf495a8
#
_cell.length_a   1.000
_cell.length_b   1.000
_cell.length_c   1.000
_cell.angle_alpha   90.00
_cell.angle_beta   90.00
_cell.angle_gamma   90.00
#
_symmetry.space_group_name_H-M   'P 1'
#
loop_
_entity.id
_entity.type
_entity.pdbx_description
1 polymer ?
#
loop_
_entity_poly.entity_id
_entity_poly.type
_entity_poly.pdbx_seq_one_letter_code
_entity_poly.pdbx_strand_id
1 'polypeptide(L)'
;MVVVKEDESEFFKKEILDKYNFKNVKIAYGGKERQDSVYNGLKLLDEKCDVVLIHDGARPFVSDKIIDKSIEEAKEHKAIVVGVPVKDTIKVIDNDKNIVDTPNRSVLWAVQTPQTFDYNILIDAYKDAFKNKFYGTDDAMLVERIGYKVKMLEGSY
;
A
#
# COMPACT_ATOMS: atom_id res chain seq x y z
N MET A 1 -2.85 -8.80 -9.77
CA MET A 1 -1.39 -8.90 -9.96
C MET A 1 -0.72 -9.32 -8.67
N VAL A 2 0.34 -10.12 -8.72
CA VAL A 2 1.14 -10.47 -7.54
C VAL A 2 2.59 -10.10 -7.82
N VAL A 3 3.27 -9.52 -6.81
CA VAL A 3 4.69 -9.18 -6.89
C VAL A 3 5.44 -10.19 -6.04
N VAL A 4 6.37 -10.92 -6.66
CA VAL A 4 7.19 -11.96 -6.02
C VAL A 4 8.67 -11.73 -6.32
N LYS A 5 9.56 -12.36 -5.58
CA LYS A 5 10.97 -12.38 -5.98
C LYS A 5 11.15 -13.19 -7.27
N GLU A 6 12.11 -12.79 -8.09
CA GLU A 6 12.33 -13.44 -9.38
C GLU A 6 12.65 -14.93 -9.24
N ASP A 7 13.47 -15.30 -8.26
CA ASP A 7 13.85 -16.68 -7.95
C ASP A 7 12.70 -17.52 -7.36
N GLU A 8 11.65 -16.89 -6.82
CA GLU A 8 10.46 -17.56 -6.29
C GLU A 8 9.32 -17.66 -7.32
N SER A 9 9.44 -17.03 -8.48
CA SER A 9 8.35 -16.87 -9.46
C SER A 9 7.84 -18.20 -10.02
N GLU A 10 8.74 -19.13 -10.39
CA GLU A 10 8.37 -20.45 -10.90
C GLU A 10 7.72 -21.31 -9.83
N PHE A 11 8.21 -21.24 -8.58
CA PHE A 11 7.59 -21.92 -7.45
C PHE A 11 6.17 -21.39 -7.22
N PHE A 12 6.01 -20.05 -7.17
CA PHE A 12 4.70 -19.41 -6.96
C PHE A 12 3.72 -19.78 -8.07
N LYS A 13 4.16 -19.78 -9.33
CA LYS A 13 3.34 -20.17 -10.47
C LYS A 13 2.84 -21.60 -10.32
N LYS A 14 3.74 -22.55 -10.11
CA LYS A 14 3.41 -23.98 -10.01
C LYS A 14 2.57 -24.33 -8.79
N GLU A 15 3.03 -23.91 -7.61
CA GLU A 15 2.44 -24.34 -6.33
C GLU A 15 1.20 -23.52 -5.91
N ILE A 16 1.01 -22.34 -6.50
CA ILE A 16 -0.13 -21.49 -6.18
C ILE A 16 -1.04 -21.29 -7.40
N LEU A 17 -0.54 -20.67 -8.49
CA LEU A 17 -1.43 -20.31 -9.58
C LEU A 17 -2.00 -21.53 -10.31
N ASP A 18 -1.15 -22.47 -10.70
CA ASP A 18 -1.57 -23.67 -11.42
C ASP A 18 -2.35 -24.63 -10.51
N LYS A 19 -1.87 -24.85 -9.29
CA LYS A 19 -2.48 -25.75 -8.31
C LYS A 19 -3.89 -25.33 -7.93
N TYR A 20 -4.14 -24.03 -7.77
CA TYR A 20 -5.46 -23.49 -7.42
C TYR A 20 -6.21 -22.90 -8.63
N ASN A 21 -5.70 -23.12 -9.86
CA ASN A 21 -6.32 -22.71 -11.11
C ASN A 21 -6.62 -21.20 -11.21
N PHE A 22 -5.70 -20.35 -10.73
CA PHE A 22 -5.80 -18.91 -10.86
C PHE A 22 -5.35 -18.47 -12.27
N LYS A 23 -6.29 -18.18 -13.17
CA LYS A 23 -6.02 -17.92 -14.59
C LYS A 23 -5.65 -16.47 -14.95
N ASN A 24 -6.10 -15.51 -14.18
CA ASN A 24 -6.00 -14.08 -14.52
C ASN A 24 -5.00 -13.31 -13.63
N VAL A 25 -3.97 -13.99 -13.12
CA VAL A 25 -2.98 -13.38 -12.25
C VAL A 25 -1.72 -13.08 -13.08
N LYS A 26 -1.34 -11.79 -13.17
CA LYS A 26 -0.05 -11.38 -13.70
C LYS A 26 0.99 -11.43 -12.59
N ILE A 27 2.20 -11.86 -12.89
CA ILE A 27 3.34 -11.84 -11.97
C ILE A 27 4.23 -10.66 -12.35
N ALA A 28 4.61 -9.87 -11.35
CA ALA A 28 5.68 -8.87 -11.45
C ALA A 28 6.85 -9.28 -10.55
N TYR A 29 8.05 -8.87 -10.89
CA TYR A 29 9.23 -9.13 -10.07
C TYR A 29 9.48 -7.98 -9.10
N GLY A 30 9.74 -8.32 -7.85
CA GLY A 30 10.09 -7.36 -6.83
C GLY A 30 11.37 -6.58 -7.15
N GLY A 31 11.52 -5.43 -6.53
CA GLY A 31 12.72 -4.62 -6.58
C GLY A 31 13.52 -4.72 -5.28
N LYS A 32 14.49 -3.83 -5.12
CA LYS A 32 15.34 -3.78 -3.93
C LYS A 32 14.57 -3.38 -2.67
N GLU A 33 13.69 -2.41 -2.82
CA GLU A 33 12.85 -1.90 -1.75
C GLU A 33 11.36 -2.20 -2.04
N ARG A 34 10.49 -2.08 -1.01
CA ARG A 34 9.04 -2.23 -1.18
C ARG A 34 8.51 -1.30 -2.27
N GLN A 35 8.94 -0.04 -2.26
CA GLN A 35 8.55 0.96 -3.25
C GLN A 35 8.90 0.54 -4.68
N ASP A 36 10.09 -0.02 -4.91
CA ASP A 36 10.49 -0.53 -6.23
C ASP A 36 9.59 -1.70 -6.68
N SER A 37 9.27 -2.58 -5.73
CA SER A 37 8.42 -3.75 -5.96
C SER A 37 7.01 -3.34 -6.40
N VAL A 38 6.39 -2.40 -5.70
CA VAL A 38 5.07 -1.86 -6.06
C VAL A 38 5.12 -1.18 -7.43
N TYR A 39 6.13 -0.36 -7.70
CA TYR A 39 6.27 0.32 -8.98
C TYR A 39 6.46 -0.67 -10.15
N ASN A 40 7.20 -1.75 -9.94
CA ASN A 40 7.32 -2.81 -10.94
C ASN A 40 5.96 -3.45 -11.25
N GLY A 41 5.12 -3.65 -10.25
CA GLY A 41 3.74 -4.08 -10.45
C GLY A 41 2.91 -3.05 -11.22
N LEU A 42 2.97 -1.79 -10.84
CA LEU A 42 2.21 -0.70 -11.48
C LEU A 42 2.52 -0.58 -12.97
N LYS A 43 3.77 -0.73 -13.39
CA LYS A 43 4.19 -0.67 -14.81
C LYS A 43 3.57 -1.75 -15.70
N LEU A 44 3.07 -2.84 -15.13
CA LEU A 44 2.45 -3.95 -15.88
C LEU A 44 0.91 -3.85 -15.90
N LEU A 45 0.34 -2.83 -15.26
CA LEU A 45 -1.10 -2.56 -15.33
C LEU A 45 -1.46 -1.93 -16.69
N ASP A 46 -2.71 -2.11 -17.08
CA ASP A 46 -3.28 -1.45 -18.27
C ASP A 46 -3.44 0.05 -18.00
N GLU A 47 -3.11 0.89 -18.98
CA GLU A 47 -3.32 2.35 -18.90
C GLU A 47 -4.79 2.76 -18.71
N LYS A 48 -5.73 1.84 -18.98
CA LYS A 48 -7.16 2.02 -18.71
C LYS A 48 -7.57 1.72 -17.26
N CYS A 49 -6.61 1.43 -16.39
CA CYS A 49 -6.86 1.19 -14.99
C CYS A 49 -7.27 2.50 -14.31
N ASP A 50 -8.45 2.56 -13.71
CA ASP A 50 -8.94 3.74 -13.00
C ASP A 50 -8.45 3.79 -11.55
N VAL A 51 -8.47 2.64 -10.88
CA VAL A 51 -8.18 2.51 -9.44
C VAL A 51 -7.22 1.37 -9.21
N VAL A 52 -6.21 1.59 -8.38
CA VAL A 52 -5.25 0.57 -7.92
C VAL A 52 -5.38 0.38 -6.43
N LEU A 53 -5.48 -0.87 -6.01
CA LEU A 53 -5.45 -1.29 -4.63
C LEU A 53 -4.14 -2.04 -4.37
N ILE A 54 -3.34 -1.55 -3.44
CA ILE A 54 -2.08 -2.16 -3.00
C ILE A 54 -2.32 -2.84 -1.67
N HIS A 55 -1.96 -4.13 -1.59
CA HIS A 55 -2.21 -4.93 -0.39
C HIS A 55 -1.02 -5.83 -0.05
N ASP A 56 -0.65 -5.84 1.22
CA ASP A 56 0.45 -6.67 1.72
C ASP A 56 0.01 -8.13 1.81
N GLY A 57 0.75 -9.04 1.19
CA GLY A 57 0.50 -10.49 1.27
C GLY A 57 0.56 -11.07 2.69
N ALA A 58 1.21 -10.37 3.61
CA ALA A 58 1.26 -10.72 5.04
C ALA A 58 -0.05 -10.42 5.81
N ARG A 59 -1.08 -9.85 5.15
CA ARG A 59 -2.39 -9.53 5.74
C ARG A 59 -3.51 -10.32 5.07
N PRO A 60 -3.56 -11.67 5.18
CA PRO A 60 -4.45 -12.52 4.39
C PRO A 60 -5.93 -12.44 4.80
N PHE A 61 -6.25 -11.77 5.91
CA PHE A 61 -7.61 -11.74 6.49
C PHE A 61 -8.36 -10.43 6.24
N VAL A 62 -7.99 -9.68 5.20
CA VAL A 62 -8.76 -8.50 4.80
C VAL A 62 -10.16 -8.93 4.34
N SER A 63 -11.20 -8.26 4.83
CA SER A 63 -12.58 -8.59 4.44
C SER A 63 -12.95 -7.96 3.10
N ASP A 64 -13.82 -8.64 2.34
CA ASP A 64 -14.37 -8.12 1.08
C ASP A 64 -15.00 -6.74 1.27
N LYS A 65 -15.70 -6.53 2.39
CA LYS A 65 -16.31 -5.24 2.73
C LYS A 65 -15.29 -4.09 2.79
N ILE A 66 -14.09 -4.32 3.33
CA ILE A 66 -13.03 -3.31 3.39
C ILE A 66 -12.50 -3.05 1.98
N ILE A 67 -12.32 -4.10 1.18
CA ILE A 67 -11.85 -4.01 -0.20
C ILE A 67 -12.83 -3.17 -1.02
N ASP A 68 -14.11 -3.57 -1.05
CA ASP A 68 -15.15 -2.90 -1.83
C ASP A 68 -15.30 -1.43 -1.43
N LYS A 69 -15.35 -1.16 -0.12
CA LYS A 69 -15.48 0.21 0.39
C LYS A 69 -14.27 1.06 0.05
N SER A 70 -13.05 0.50 0.11
CA SER A 70 -11.84 1.25 -0.25
C SER A 70 -11.82 1.64 -1.73
N ILE A 71 -12.32 0.76 -2.61
CA ILE A 71 -12.44 1.03 -4.06
C ILE A 71 -13.53 2.07 -4.33
N GLU A 72 -14.68 1.96 -3.68
CA GLU A 72 -15.78 2.91 -3.82
C GLU A 72 -15.34 4.32 -3.38
N GLU A 73 -14.79 4.45 -2.18
CA GLU A 73 -14.31 5.74 -1.67
C GLU A 73 -13.13 6.31 -2.48
N ALA A 74 -12.27 5.47 -3.06
CA ALA A 74 -11.17 5.95 -3.90
C ALA A 74 -11.65 6.60 -5.21
N LYS A 75 -12.80 6.19 -5.76
CA LYS A 75 -13.40 6.85 -6.92
C LYS A 75 -13.80 8.30 -6.63
N GLU A 76 -14.26 8.57 -5.40
CA GLU A 76 -14.63 9.91 -4.95
C GLU A 76 -13.42 10.72 -4.45
N HIS A 77 -12.65 10.15 -3.55
CA HIS A 77 -11.60 10.87 -2.80
C HIS A 77 -10.19 10.70 -3.39
N LYS A 78 -10.03 9.85 -4.41
CA LYS A 78 -8.77 9.62 -5.15
C LYS A 78 -7.68 8.86 -4.40
N ALA A 79 -7.62 8.95 -3.07
CA ALA A 79 -6.62 8.29 -2.24
C ALA A 79 -7.21 7.89 -0.89
N ILE A 80 -7.21 6.58 -0.62
CA ILE A 80 -7.78 5.96 0.58
C ILE A 80 -6.73 5.04 1.21
N VAL A 81 -6.60 5.13 2.51
CA VAL A 81 -5.74 4.24 3.31
C VAL A 81 -6.55 3.61 4.42
N VAL A 82 -6.48 2.29 4.52
CA VAL A 82 -7.08 1.56 5.64
C VAL A 82 -6.19 1.66 6.86
N GLY A 83 -6.79 1.90 8.01
CA GLY A 83 -6.06 1.94 9.28
C GLY A 83 -7.00 1.78 10.47
N VAL A 84 -6.41 1.72 11.66
CA VAL A 84 -7.15 1.58 12.92
C VAL A 84 -6.66 2.59 13.94
N PRO A 85 -7.52 3.11 14.83
CA PRO A 85 -7.09 3.97 15.93
C PRO A 85 -6.05 3.27 16.79
N VAL A 86 -4.98 3.96 17.16
CA VAL A 86 -3.96 3.40 18.05
C VAL A 86 -4.54 3.13 19.43
N LYS A 87 -4.38 1.91 19.95
CA LYS A 87 -4.83 1.51 21.29
C LYS A 87 -3.82 1.82 22.37
N ASP A 88 -2.55 1.65 22.09
CA ASP A 88 -1.47 1.86 23.04
C ASP A 88 -1.08 3.33 23.17
N THR A 89 -0.44 3.66 24.29
CA THR A 89 0.17 4.99 24.44
C THR A 89 1.47 5.04 23.64
N ILE A 90 1.54 5.94 22.67
CA ILE A 90 2.75 6.15 21.85
C ILE A 90 3.66 7.16 22.56
N LYS A 91 4.94 6.85 22.57
CA LYS A 91 6.00 7.73 23.06
C LYS A 91 6.95 8.09 21.92
N VAL A 92 7.30 9.35 21.81
CA VAL A 92 8.43 9.79 21.03
C VAL A 92 9.66 9.72 21.92
N ILE A 93 10.75 9.14 21.43
CA ILE A 93 12.00 8.99 22.18
C ILE A 93 13.16 9.64 21.43
N ASP A 94 14.19 10.06 22.18
CA ASP A 94 15.48 10.47 21.63
C ASP A 94 16.39 9.27 21.31
N ASN A 95 17.61 9.55 20.84
CA ASN A 95 18.61 8.50 20.52
C ASN A 95 19.06 7.69 21.75
N ASP A 96 18.97 8.27 22.95
CA ASP A 96 19.30 7.64 24.22
C ASP A 96 18.11 6.91 24.85
N LYS A 97 16.98 6.83 24.13
CA LYS A 97 15.72 6.19 24.55
C LYS A 97 14.99 6.92 25.69
N ASN A 98 15.30 8.19 25.96
CA ASN A 98 14.50 8.99 26.87
C ASN A 98 13.21 9.42 26.19
N ILE A 99 12.11 9.46 26.94
CA ILE A 99 10.82 9.94 26.44
C ILE A 99 10.90 11.47 26.30
N VAL A 100 10.67 11.97 25.09
CA VAL A 100 10.67 13.42 24.79
C VAL A 100 9.26 13.96 24.53
N ASP A 101 8.31 13.10 24.10
CA ASP A 101 6.92 13.51 23.87
C ASP A 101 5.95 12.33 24.01
N THR A 102 4.68 12.67 24.23
CA THR A 102 3.55 11.72 24.26
C THR A 102 2.42 12.30 23.41
N PRO A 103 2.36 11.96 22.12
CA PRO A 103 1.35 12.48 21.21
C PRO A 103 -0.08 12.15 21.65
N ASN A 104 -1.04 13.03 21.32
CA ASN A 104 -2.44 12.76 21.58
C ASN A 104 -2.93 11.55 20.78
N ARG A 105 -3.21 10.46 21.46
CA ARG A 105 -3.64 9.19 20.85
C ARG A 105 -4.93 9.31 20.05
N SER A 106 -5.81 10.24 20.35
CA SER A 106 -7.10 10.38 19.64
C SER A 106 -6.97 10.72 18.16
N VAL A 107 -5.80 11.21 17.73
CA VAL A 107 -5.51 11.57 16.34
C VAL A 107 -4.48 10.64 15.68
N LEU A 108 -4.07 9.59 16.39
CA LEU A 108 -3.10 8.61 15.87
C LEU A 108 -3.78 7.37 15.36
N TRP A 109 -3.41 6.98 14.15
CA TRP A 109 -3.90 5.78 13.49
C TRP A 109 -2.72 4.90 13.06
N ALA A 110 -2.86 3.60 13.26
CA ALA A 110 -1.94 2.61 12.72
C ALA A 110 -2.39 2.24 11.32
N VAL A 111 -1.56 2.59 10.32
CA VAL A 111 -1.84 2.35 8.93
C VAL A 111 -1.74 0.86 8.61
N GLN A 112 -2.70 0.38 7.84
CA GLN A 112 -2.79 -0.96 7.30
C GLN A 112 -2.81 -0.92 5.77
N THR A 113 -3.05 -2.05 5.16
CA THR A 113 -3.46 -2.18 3.77
C THR A 113 -4.83 -2.88 3.72
N PRO A 114 -5.66 -2.61 2.68
CA PRO A 114 -5.31 -1.98 1.40
C PRO A 114 -5.07 -0.47 1.49
N GLN A 115 -4.22 0.00 0.58
CA GLN A 115 -4.09 1.41 0.22
C GLN A 115 -4.56 1.55 -1.22
N THR A 116 -5.55 2.39 -1.47
CA THR A 116 -6.29 2.41 -2.73
C THR A 116 -6.27 3.81 -3.34
N PHE A 117 -5.87 3.91 -4.59
CA PHE A 117 -5.58 5.19 -5.25
C PHE A 117 -6.14 5.24 -6.67
N ASP A 118 -6.43 6.45 -7.13
CA ASP A 118 -6.50 6.74 -8.56
C ASP A 118 -5.16 6.36 -9.22
N TYR A 119 -5.21 5.59 -10.29
CA TYR A 119 -4.01 5.06 -10.95
C TYR A 119 -3.05 6.15 -11.41
N ASN A 120 -3.57 7.21 -12.04
CA ASN A 120 -2.73 8.27 -12.60
C ASN A 120 -2.03 9.07 -11.50
N ILE A 121 -2.75 9.39 -10.42
CA ILE A 121 -2.19 10.10 -9.26
C ILE A 121 -1.07 9.26 -8.63
N LEU A 122 -1.29 7.96 -8.46
CA LEU A 122 -0.27 7.08 -7.88
C LEU A 122 0.97 6.99 -8.77
N ILE A 123 0.81 6.82 -10.08
CA ILE A 123 1.93 6.79 -11.03
C ILE A 123 2.74 8.09 -10.99
N ASP A 124 2.08 9.23 -10.92
CA ASP A 124 2.77 10.53 -10.86
C ASP A 124 3.50 10.72 -9.52
N ALA A 125 2.91 10.23 -8.41
CA ALA A 125 3.57 10.21 -7.11
C ALA A 125 4.87 9.37 -7.13
N TYR A 126 4.82 8.20 -7.75
CA TYR A 126 5.99 7.34 -7.92
C TYR A 126 7.07 7.97 -8.80
N LYS A 127 6.68 8.60 -9.93
CA LYS A 127 7.62 9.32 -10.80
C LYS A 127 8.32 10.47 -10.05
N ASP A 128 7.56 11.26 -9.28
CA ASP A 128 8.13 12.32 -8.44
C ASP A 128 9.10 11.77 -7.41
N ALA A 129 8.70 10.72 -6.70
CA ALA A 129 9.53 10.09 -5.69
C ALA A 129 10.88 9.60 -6.25
N PHE A 130 10.87 8.89 -7.38
CA PHE A 130 12.11 8.42 -8.01
C PHE A 130 12.96 9.56 -8.55
N LYS A 131 12.36 10.57 -9.17
CA LYS A 131 13.07 11.78 -9.65
C LYS A 131 13.80 12.48 -8.51
N ASN A 132 13.20 12.53 -7.33
CA ASN A 132 13.74 13.20 -6.15
C ASN A 132 14.50 12.26 -5.20
N LYS A 133 14.71 10.98 -5.57
CA LYS A 133 15.35 9.95 -4.74
C LYS A 133 14.71 9.83 -3.35
N PHE A 134 13.40 9.98 -3.31
CA PHE A 134 12.62 9.89 -2.09
C PHE A 134 12.05 8.47 -1.91
N TYR A 135 12.23 7.90 -0.73
CA TYR A 135 11.64 6.62 -0.34
C TYR A 135 10.65 6.86 0.81
N GLY A 136 9.38 6.59 0.54
CA GLY A 136 8.31 6.65 1.54
C GLY A 136 8.23 5.36 2.36
N THR A 137 7.63 5.45 3.53
CA THR A 137 7.34 4.27 4.35
C THR A 137 6.15 3.47 3.81
N ASP A 138 5.25 4.14 3.08
CA ASP A 138 4.10 3.55 2.41
C ASP A 138 3.75 4.31 1.12
N ASP A 139 2.70 3.86 0.40
CA ASP A 139 2.30 4.48 -0.86
C ASP A 139 1.56 5.81 -0.64
N ALA A 140 0.87 5.94 0.49
CA ALA A 140 0.17 7.17 0.86
C ALA A 140 1.14 8.36 1.00
N MET A 141 2.28 8.14 1.62
CA MET A 141 3.31 9.19 1.80
C MET A 141 3.80 9.76 0.46
N LEU A 142 3.84 8.95 -0.61
CA LEU A 142 4.20 9.43 -1.95
C LEU A 142 3.12 10.34 -2.52
N VAL A 143 1.85 9.97 -2.34
CA VAL A 143 0.68 10.72 -2.81
C VAL A 143 0.53 12.04 -2.04
N GLU A 144 0.72 12.02 -0.72
CA GLU A 144 0.74 13.23 0.12
C GLU A 144 1.85 14.20 -0.31
N ARG A 145 3.02 13.67 -0.65
CA ARG A 145 4.18 14.47 -1.09
C ARG A 145 3.89 15.31 -2.33
N ILE A 146 3.09 14.83 -3.26
CA ILE A 146 2.67 15.58 -4.45
C ILE A 146 1.42 16.44 -4.22
N GLY A 147 0.98 16.61 -2.97
CA GLY A 147 -0.05 17.56 -2.54
C GLY A 147 -1.48 17.04 -2.52
N TYR A 148 -1.70 15.73 -2.72
CA TYR A 148 -3.04 15.15 -2.59
C TYR A 148 -3.37 14.83 -1.14
N LYS A 149 -4.63 15.01 -0.77
CA LYS A 149 -5.15 14.56 0.51
C LYS A 149 -5.44 13.07 0.47
N VAL A 150 -4.95 12.34 1.47
CA VAL A 150 -5.24 10.92 1.67
C VAL A 150 -6.26 10.78 2.79
N LYS A 151 -7.34 10.04 2.54
CA LYS A 151 -8.42 9.84 3.53
C LYS A 151 -8.26 8.48 4.20
N MET A 152 -8.45 8.46 5.52
CA MET A 152 -8.47 7.22 6.29
C MET A 152 -9.83 6.52 6.17
N LEU A 153 -9.77 5.21 5.97
CA LEU A 153 -10.88 4.28 6.09
C LEU A 153 -10.63 3.37 7.29
N GLU A 154 -11.62 3.24 8.16
CA GLU A 154 -11.48 2.38 9.33
C GLU A 154 -11.43 0.90 8.92
N GLY A 155 -10.36 0.24 9.34
CA GLY A 155 -10.09 -1.18 9.15
C GLY A 155 -10.54 -2.02 10.33
N SER A 156 -9.86 -3.15 10.52
CA SER A 156 -10.07 -4.01 11.69
C SER A 156 -8.74 -4.54 12.23
N TYR A 157 -8.74 -4.89 13.52
CA TYR A 157 -7.61 -5.54 14.16
C TYR A 157 -7.57 -7.03 13.86
#